data_425ffa52409ec9054300a485cfb5477a
#
_entry.id   425ffa52409ec9054300a485cfb5477a
#
_cell.length_a   1.000
_cell.length_b   1.000
_cell.length_c   1.000
_cell.angle_alpha   90.00
_cell.angle_beta   90.00
_cell.angle_gamma   90.00
#
_symmetry.space_group_name_H-M   'P 1'
#
loop_
_entity.id
_entity.type
_entity.pdbx_description
1 polymer ?
#
loop_
_entity_poly.entity_id
_entity_poly.type
_entity_poly.pdbx_seq_one_letter_code
_entity_poly.pdbx_strand_id
1 'polypeptide(L)'
;MKLLIFLTLVAALVASSWALKNQICGLPHSRNGDGRISCEAYIPSWTYDSNNRECIKFIYGGCGGNDNRFDSKKNCEKLCLE
;
A
#
# COMPACT_ATOMS: atom_id res chain seq x y z
N MET A 1 -27.76 9.02 -27.47
CA MET A 1 -26.46 8.40 -27.81
C MET A 1 -25.32 9.12 -27.16
N LYS A 2 -25.14 10.41 -27.32
CA LYS A 2 -24.09 11.18 -26.68
C LYS A 2 -24.19 11.13 -25.17
N LEU A 3 -25.39 11.11 -24.64
CA LEU A 3 -25.63 11.06 -23.21
C LEU A 3 -25.13 9.75 -22.60
N LEU A 4 -25.31 8.63 -23.29
CA LEU A 4 -24.83 7.34 -22.82
C LEU A 4 -23.32 7.30 -22.75
N ILE A 5 -22.62 7.83 -23.74
CA ILE A 5 -21.16 7.88 -23.76
C ILE A 5 -20.66 8.73 -22.59
N PHE A 6 -21.31 9.85 -22.34
CA PHE A 6 -20.96 10.73 -21.24
C PHE A 6 -21.12 10.04 -19.89
N LEU A 7 -22.20 9.31 -19.70
CA LEU A 7 -22.43 8.57 -18.45
C LEU A 7 -21.37 7.48 -18.23
N THR A 8 -20.94 6.83 -19.30
CA THR A 8 -19.89 5.83 -19.21
C THR A 8 -18.57 6.45 -18.75
N LEU A 9 -18.22 7.62 -19.25
CA LEU A 9 -17.01 8.32 -18.85
C LEU A 9 -17.07 8.74 -17.38
N VAL A 10 -18.21 9.22 -16.93
CA VAL A 10 -18.39 9.61 -15.53
C VAL A 10 -18.23 8.38 -14.61
N ALA A 11 -18.80 7.25 -14.99
CA ALA A 11 -18.66 6.03 -14.23
C ALA A 11 -17.20 5.58 -14.13
N ALA A 12 -16.43 5.71 -15.22
CA ALA A 12 -15.02 5.36 -15.21
C ALA A 12 -14.22 6.27 -14.28
N LEU A 13 -14.52 7.57 -14.27
CA LEU A 13 -13.86 8.51 -13.37
C LEU A 13 -14.20 8.23 -11.91
N VAL A 14 -15.44 7.88 -11.61
CA VAL A 14 -15.85 7.52 -10.26
C VAL A 14 -15.12 6.26 -9.83
N ALA A 15 -15.02 5.27 -10.71
CA ALA A 15 -14.30 4.04 -10.40
C ALA A 15 -12.83 4.32 -10.07
N SER A 16 -12.18 5.25 -10.79
CA SER A 16 -10.79 5.59 -10.52
C SER A 16 -10.60 6.32 -9.19
N SER A 17 -11.66 6.90 -8.61
CA SER A 17 -11.57 7.54 -7.30
C SER A 17 -11.37 6.52 -6.16
N TRP A 18 -11.57 5.23 -6.44
CA TRP A 18 -11.29 4.16 -5.48
C TRP A 18 -9.83 3.69 -5.53
N ALA A 19 -9.02 4.31 -6.40
CA ALA A 19 -7.61 3.98 -6.48
C ALA A 19 -6.90 4.32 -5.17
N LEU A 20 -5.81 3.62 -4.92
CA LEU A 20 -4.99 3.85 -3.74
C LEU A 20 -4.45 5.29 -3.73
N LYS A 21 -4.31 5.83 -2.54
CA LYS A 21 -3.76 7.16 -2.34
C LYS A 21 -2.34 7.29 -2.89
N ASN A 22 -1.59 6.19 -2.82
CA ASN A 22 -0.25 6.10 -3.40
C ASN A 22 -0.05 4.66 -3.87
N GLN A 23 0.65 4.48 -5.00
CA GLN A 23 0.86 3.15 -5.56
C GLN A 23 1.62 2.22 -4.62
N ILE A 24 2.54 2.75 -3.82
CA ILE A 24 3.29 1.91 -2.90
C ILE A 24 2.39 1.28 -1.84
N CYS A 25 1.25 1.87 -1.56
CA CYS A 25 0.29 1.33 -0.59
C CYS A 25 -0.38 0.05 -1.09
N GLY A 26 -0.28 -0.23 -2.38
CA GLY A 26 -0.81 -1.46 -2.97
C GLY A 26 0.21 -2.58 -3.09
N LEU A 27 1.47 -2.33 -2.74
CA LEU A 27 2.49 -3.37 -2.74
C LEU A 27 2.23 -4.37 -1.62
N PRO A 28 2.73 -5.62 -1.76
CA PRO A 28 2.54 -6.61 -0.70
C PRO A 28 3.00 -6.06 0.65
N HIS A 29 2.11 -6.14 1.64
CA HIS A 29 2.44 -5.64 2.97
C HIS A 29 3.35 -6.61 3.72
N SER A 30 4.05 -6.10 4.74
CA SER A 30 4.90 -6.90 5.62
C SER A 30 5.99 -7.67 4.89
N ARG A 31 6.42 -7.17 3.73
CA ARG A 31 7.41 -7.88 2.93
C ARG A 31 8.76 -7.92 3.64
N ASN A 32 9.28 -9.12 3.81
CA ASN A 32 10.50 -9.37 4.57
C ASN A 32 11.21 -10.58 3.96
N GLY A 33 12.24 -10.30 3.14
CA GLY A 33 12.92 -11.34 2.39
C GLY A 33 12.15 -11.73 1.13
N ASP A 34 12.83 -12.44 0.22
CA ASP A 34 12.23 -12.85 -1.06
C ASP A 34 12.22 -14.38 -1.25
N GLY A 35 12.44 -15.13 -0.17
CA GLY A 35 12.51 -16.57 -0.22
C GLY A 35 13.93 -17.10 -0.47
N ARG A 36 14.83 -16.26 -0.99
CA ARG A 36 16.23 -16.60 -1.24
C ARG A 36 17.17 -15.82 -0.33
N ILE A 37 16.75 -14.63 0.07
CA ILE A 37 17.55 -13.74 0.91
C ILE A 37 16.87 -13.61 2.25
N SER A 38 17.63 -13.80 3.32
CA SER A 38 17.15 -13.64 4.70
C SER A 38 18.17 -12.81 5.46
N CYS A 39 17.71 -11.75 6.10
CA CYS A 39 18.54 -10.89 6.92
C CYS A 39 18.06 -10.96 8.36
N GLU A 40 18.98 -10.71 9.31
CA GLU A 40 18.72 -10.91 10.74
C GLU A 40 18.59 -9.61 11.52
N ALA A 41 18.41 -8.49 10.83
CA ALA A 41 18.14 -7.23 11.51
C ALA A 41 16.77 -7.27 12.18
N TYR A 42 16.60 -6.47 13.20
CA TYR A 42 15.33 -6.36 13.91
C TYR A 42 14.90 -4.92 13.86
N ILE A 43 14.17 -4.56 12.80
CA ILE A 43 13.76 -3.19 12.54
C ILE A 43 12.25 -3.09 12.65
N PRO A 44 11.72 -2.59 13.77
CA PRO A 44 10.28 -2.35 13.89
C PRO A 44 9.84 -1.39 12.81
N SER A 45 8.86 -1.79 12.03
CA SER A 45 8.39 -1.03 10.86
C SER A 45 6.89 -1.09 10.78
N TRP A 46 6.32 -0.26 9.92
CA TRP A 46 4.89 -0.22 9.64
C TRP A 46 4.65 -0.44 8.16
N THR A 47 3.53 -1.04 7.84
CA THR A 47 3.15 -1.33 6.47
C THR A 47 1.65 -1.15 6.31
N TYR A 48 1.20 -0.81 5.10
CA TYR A 48 -0.21 -0.62 4.84
C TYR A 48 -0.82 -1.90 4.30
N ASP A 49 -1.85 -2.40 4.99
CA ASP A 49 -2.64 -3.54 4.55
C ASP A 49 -3.87 -3.02 3.82
N SER A 50 -3.85 -3.04 2.49
CA SER A 50 -4.92 -2.51 1.66
C SER A 50 -6.21 -3.34 1.75
N ASN A 51 -6.11 -4.61 2.10
CA ASN A 51 -7.29 -5.46 2.26
C ASN A 51 -8.11 -5.06 3.47
N ASN A 52 -7.45 -4.68 4.55
CA ASN A 52 -8.10 -4.25 5.79
C ASN A 52 -8.08 -2.75 5.99
N ARG A 53 -7.45 -2.00 5.08
CA ARG A 53 -7.35 -0.54 5.13
C ARG A 53 -6.78 -0.04 6.43
N GLU A 54 -5.67 -0.63 6.86
CA GLU A 54 -5.03 -0.26 8.11
C GLU A 54 -3.52 -0.36 8.02
N CYS A 55 -2.83 0.42 8.85
CA CYS A 55 -1.39 0.33 9.00
C CYS A 55 -1.10 -0.63 10.13
N ILE A 56 -0.31 -1.65 9.84
CA ILE A 56 0.06 -2.69 10.80
C ILE A 56 1.56 -2.67 11.05
N LYS A 57 1.95 -3.15 12.21
CA LYS A 57 3.36 -3.23 12.60
C LYS A 57 3.94 -4.58 12.19
N PHE A 58 5.18 -4.55 11.70
CA PHE A 58 5.91 -5.78 11.43
C PHE A 58 7.39 -5.57 11.69
N ILE A 59 8.13 -6.67 11.73
CA ILE A 59 9.57 -6.62 11.93
C ILE A 59 10.24 -6.86 10.59
N TYR A 60 11.05 -5.88 10.16
CA TYR A 60 11.77 -5.96 8.92
C TYR A 60 13.21 -6.45 9.19
N GLY A 61 13.64 -7.44 8.42
CA GLY A 61 14.95 -8.04 8.60
C GLY A 61 16.10 -7.30 7.92
N GLY A 62 15.81 -6.23 7.18
CA GLY A 62 16.85 -5.40 6.57
C GLY A 62 17.09 -5.67 5.10
N CYS A 63 16.46 -6.67 4.50
CA CYS A 63 16.59 -6.94 3.08
C CYS A 63 15.34 -7.63 2.53
N GLY A 64 15.17 -7.58 1.22
CA GLY A 64 14.04 -8.23 0.55
C GLY A 64 12.71 -7.58 0.82
N GLY A 65 12.68 -6.30 1.15
CA GLY A 65 11.46 -5.56 1.37
C GLY A 65 10.97 -4.82 0.12
N ASN A 66 10.01 -3.93 0.32
CA ASN A 66 9.53 -3.04 -0.73
C ASN A 66 9.24 -1.66 -0.12
N ASP A 67 8.72 -0.76 -0.95
CA ASP A 67 8.46 0.62 -0.51
C ASP A 67 7.24 0.75 0.40
N ASN A 68 6.44 -0.31 0.55
CA ASN A 68 5.33 -0.33 1.50
C ASN A 68 5.86 -0.63 2.91
N ARG A 69 6.75 0.22 3.39
CA ARG A 69 7.37 0.14 4.71
C ARG A 69 7.63 1.54 5.22
N PHE A 70 7.21 1.80 6.42
CA PHE A 70 7.27 3.13 7.04
C PHE A 70 7.90 3.04 8.42
N ASP A 71 8.55 4.11 8.82
CA ASP A 71 9.21 4.18 10.12
C ASP A 71 8.22 4.32 11.26
N SER A 72 7.03 4.86 10.98
CA SER A 72 6.02 5.09 12.01
C SER A 72 4.62 4.84 11.45
N LYS A 73 3.70 4.55 12.36
CA LYS A 73 2.28 4.41 12.00
C LYS A 73 1.74 5.70 11.38
N LYS A 74 2.16 6.84 11.94
CA LYS A 74 1.72 8.15 11.47
C LYS A 74 2.13 8.36 10.01
N ASN A 75 3.35 8.02 9.64
CA ASN A 75 3.82 8.17 8.27
C ASN A 75 3.06 7.24 7.31
N CYS A 76 2.82 6.00 7.75
CA CYS A 76 2.02 5.05 6.99
C CYS A 76 0.62 5.59 6.75
N GLU A 77 -0.03 6.06 7.80
CA GLU A 77 -1.39 6.59 7.69
C GLU A 77 -1.45 7.85 6.83
N LYS A 78 -0.46 8.72 6.98
CA LYS A 78 -0.39 9.94 6.20
C LYS A 78 -0.32 9.66 4.70
N LEU A 79 0.43 8.66 4.30
CA LEU A 79 0.60 8.33 2.89
C LEU A 79 -0.48 7.43 2.34
N CYS A 80 -0.99 6.50 3.12
CA CYS A 80 -1.83 5.41 2.62
C CYS A 80 -3.27 5.44 3.11
N LEU A 81 -3.50 5.91 4.32
CA LEU A 81 -4.85 5.91 4.89
C LEU A 81 -5.64 7.11 4.37
N GLU A 82 -6.83 6.83 3.87
CA GLU A 82 -7.73 7.87 3.35
C GLU A 82 -8.71 8.36 4.40
#